data_a9a56c185a9367abaf106c0eb21b187c
#
_entry.id   a9a56c185a9367abaf106c0eb21b187c
#
_cell.length_a   1.000
_cell.length_b   1.000
_cell.length_c   1.000
_cell.angle_alpha   90.00
_cell.angle_beta   90.00
_cell.angle_gamma   90.00
#
_symmetry.space_group_name_H-M   'P 1'
#
loop_
_entity.id
_entity.type
_entity.pdbx_description
1 polymer ?
#
loop_
_entity_poly.entity_id
_entity_poly.type
_entity_poly.pdbx_seq_one_letter_code
_entity_poly.pdbx_strand_id
1 'polypeptide(L)'
;MILCNAVQGVRRFCYRGDLKTMKLSFNSACVHGTYRAQAGQPQELPIAQSTTYRYYNTADVAAMFDLKSSTHMYTRISNPTVEALEGKMNLLEGGAAAVATSSGQAAILMALLNICEAGDHILASTNIYGGSHNLITVSFAKMGITHTLVDPDAPLEEILAAATPNTKALFAETIANPALTVLDFEKWSAAAKKLGVPLIVDNTLATPYCCRPLELGANIVVHSTTKYSDGHATSVGGMVIDGGTFDWEASGKYPGLTEPDESYHGLVYTKQFGNTAYAAKLRSQLLRDFGAVMAPQNAWLTHLGLETLHLRMQRHCENALALAKHLEQSPYVQWVSYPGLESSGDHAKAEKYLPNGCGGVLSFGVKGGLAAGTKFIENLEMTSLVVHVGDLRTSVLHPSSTTHRQLSEADQIAAGIRPELIRVSIGIEDIADIIADFDQALEKACK
;
A
#
# COMPACT_ATOMS: atom_id res chain seq x y z
N MET A 1 0.45 -4.92 -38.84
CA MET A 1 0.79 -6.25 -38.31
C MET A 1 2.23 -6.20 -37.84
N ILE A 2 2.46 -5.77 -36.60
CA ILE A 2 3.77 -5.76 -35.94
C ILE A 2 3.56 -6.54 -34.68
N LEU A 3 4.12 -7.74 -34.67
CA LEU A 3 4.18 -8.64 -33.52
C LEU A 3 5.07 -8.02 -32.45
N CYS A 4 4.49 -7.51 -31.37
CA CYS A 4 5.20 -7.43 -30.11
C CYS A 4 5.39 -8.87 -29.63
N ASN A 5 6.63 -9.31 -29.51
CA ASN A 5 6.99 -10.60 -28.94
C ASN A 5 6.44 -10.67 -27.51
N ALA A 6 5.25 -11.26 -27.40
CA ALA A 6 4.69 -11.65 -26.13
C ALA A 6 5.34 -13.00 -25.76
N VAL A 7 5.93 -13.10 -24.62
CA VAL A 7 6.04 -14.38 -23.89
C VAL A 7 4.60 -14.93 -23.86
N GLN A 8 4.42 -16.13 -24.41
CA GLN A 8 3.13 -16.75 -24.60
C GLN A 8 2.39 -16.83 -23.26
N GLY A 9 1.23 -16.18 -23.15
CA GLY A 9 0.28 -16.42 -22.09
C GLY A 9 -0.41 -15.21 -21.45
N VAL A 10 0.22 -14.05 -21.34
CA VAL A 10 -0.42 -12.86 -20.78
C VAL A 10 -0.56 -11.80 -21.88
N ARG A 11 -1.70 -11.79 -22.57
CA ARG A 11 -2.04 -10.63 -23.40
C ARG A 11 -2.30 -9.47 -22.44
N ARG A 12 -1.34 -8.55 -22.36
CA ARG A 12 -1.64 -7.20 -21.85
C ARG A 12 -2.85 -6.70 -22.63
N PHE A 13 -3.93 -6.39 -21.95
CA PHE A 13 -4.98 -5.57 -22.51
C PHE A 13 -4.40 -4.16 -22.72
N CYS A 14 -3.62 -4.00 -23.79
CA CYS A 14 -3.51 -2.73 -24.43
C CYS A 14 -4.83 -2.56 -25.18
N TYR A 15 -5.73 -1.75 -24.72
CA TYR A 15 -6.70 -1.13 -25.59
C TYR A 15 -5.89 -0.46 -26.70
N ARG A 16 -5.86 -1.09 -27.88
CA ARG A 16 -5.06 -0.65 -29.04
C ARG A 16 -5.69 0.61 -29.62
N GLY A 17 -5.25 1.76 -29.17
CA GLY A 17 -5.11 2.93 -30.01
C GLY A 17 -3.63 3.09 -30.33
N ASP A 18 -3.23 3.21 -31.58
CA ASP A 18 -1.85 3.37 -32.01
C ASP A 18 -1.23 4.65 -31.41
N LEU A 19 -0.77 4.60 -30.18
CA LEU A 19 0.26 5.51 -29.73
C LEU A 19 1.59 4.78 -29.87
N LYS A 20 2.39 5.28 -30.82
CA LYS A 20 3.84 5.12 -30.78
C LYS A 20 4.26 5.18 -29.30
N THR A 21 5.09 4.26 -28.89
CA THR A 21 5.63 3.98 -27.57
C THR A 21 6.19 5.22 -26.85
N MET A 22 5.33 6.19 -26.50
CA MET A 22 5.74 7.33 -25.69
C MET A 22 5.78 6.90 -24.22
N LYS A 23 6.96 6.94 -23.63
CA LYS A 23 7.12 6.73 -22.19
C LYS A 23 6.53 7.96 -21.48
N LEU A 24 5.41 7.79 -20.79
CA LEU A 24 4.79 8.86 -20.02
C LEU A 24 5.61 9.16 -18.76
N SER A 25 5.75 10.43 -18.42
CA SER A 25 6.16 10.84 -17.07
C SER A 25 5.08 10.48 -16.05
N PHE A 26 5.44 10.45 -14.76
CA PHE A 26 4.54 10.05 -13.67
C PHE A 26 3.20 10.81 -13.70
N ASN A 27 3.23 12.14 -13.79
CA ASN A 27 2.01 12.97 -13.77
C ASN A 27 1.11 12.67 -14.97
N SER A 28 1.67 12.49 -16.17
CA SER A 28 0.93 12.10 -17.36
C SER A 28 0.40 10.66 -17.24
N ALA A 29 1.13 9.77 -16.58
CA ALA A 29 0.69 8.39 -16.34
C ALA A 29 -0.51 8.35 -15.36
N CYS A 30 -0.57 9.23 -14.37
CA CYS A 30 -1.76 9.38 -13.51
C CYS A 30 -3.02 9.64 -14.34
N VAL A 31 -2.96 10.54 -15.32
CA VAL A 31 -4.12 10.94 -16.13
C VAL A 31 -4.42 9.96 -17.27
N HIS A 32 -3.39 9.55 -18.01
CA HIS A 32 -3.56 8.76 -19.24
C HIS A 32 -3.30 7.26 -19.07
N GLY A 33 -3.04 6.79 -17.87
CA GLY A 33 -2.56 5.47 -17.46
C GLY A 33 -2.89 4.29 -18.38
N THR A 34 -4.08 3.72 -18.26
CA THR A 34 -4.41 2.42 -18.89
C THR A 34 -5.66 2.43 -19.75
N TYR A 35 -6.66 3.25 -19.38
CA TYR A 35 -7.85 3.40 -20.21
C TYR A 35 -7.63 4.47 -21.30
N ARG A 36 -8.01 4.12 -22.53
CA ARG A 36 -8.00 5.06 -23.67
C ARG A 36 -9.24 4.85 -24.52
N ALA A 37 -10.08 5.86 -24.56
CA ALA A 37 -11.27 5.85 -25.37
C ALA A 37 -10.94 5.79 -26.87
N GLN A 38 -11.65 4.94 -27.61
CA GLN A 38 -11.66 4.95 -29.06
C GLN A 38 -12.76 5.87 -29.59
N ALA A 39 -12.74 6.18 -30.89
CA ALA A 39 -13.77 7.01 -31.49
C ALA A 39 -15.18 6.47 -31.20
N GLY A 40 -16.01 7.30 -30.58
CA GLY A 40 -17.38 6.95 -30.20
C GLY A 40 -17.51 6.23 -28.84
N GLN A 41 -16.42 5.99 -28.13
CA GLN A 41 -16.46 5.46 -26.77
C GLN A 41 -16.48 6.59 -25.71
N PRO A 42 -16.96 6.32 -24.50
CA PRO A 42 -16.85 7.27 -23.39
C PRO A 42 -15.40 7.69 -23.15
N GLN A 43 -15.18 8.98 -22.93
CA GLN A 43 -13.85 9.50 -22.58
C GLN A 43 -13.36 8.94 -21.25
N GLU A 44 -14.28 8.80 -20.27
CA GLU A 44 -14.01 8.25 -18.96
C GLU A 44 -14.18 6.73 -18.96
N LEU A 45 -13.44 6.05 -18.09
CA LEU A 45 -13.51 4.60 -17.88
C LEU A 45 -14.94 4.17 -17.53
N PRO A 46 -15.59 3.29 -18.33
CA PRO A 46 -16.92 2.78 -18.00
C PRO A 46 -16.91 1.81 -16.81
N ILE A 47 -17.99 1.79 -16.03
CA ILE A 47 -18.19 0.80 -14.97
C ILE A 47 -18.82 -0.47 -15.56
N ALA A 48 -18.06 -1.57 -15.59
CA ALA A 48 -18.58 -2.87 -16.02
C ALA A 48 -19.27 -3.58 -14.83
N GLN A 49 -20.53 -3.21 -14.57
CA GLN A 49 -21.33 -3.79 -13.49
C GLN A 49 -21.99 -5.10 -13.95
N SER A 50 -21.19 -6.17 -14.08
CA SER A 50 -21.63 -7.51 -14.49
C SER A 50 -20.92 -8.58 -13.67
N THR A 51 -21.62 -9.67 -13.34
CA THR A 51 -21.03 -10.82 -12.66
C THR A 51 -20.34 -11.75 -13.65
N THR A 52 -20.87 -11.89 -14.87
CA THR A 52 -20.41 -12.84 -15.88
C THR A 52 -20.35 -12.19 -17.26
N TYR A 53 -19.70 -12.90 -18.21
CA TYR A 53 -19.49 -12.42 -19.56
C TYR A 53 -19.93 -13.52 -20.54
N ARG A 54 -20.39 -13.12 -21.75
CA ARG A 54 -20.92 -14.02 -22.76
C ARG A 54 -19.80 -14.54 -23.68
N TYR A 55 -19.89 -15.81 -24.01
CA TYR A 55 -19.03 -16.49 -25.00
C TYR A 55 -19.87 -17.11 -26.11
N TYR A 56 -19.24 -17.44 -27.23
CA TYR A 56 -19.91 -18.02 -28.40
C TYR A 56 -19.62 -19.51 -28.58
N ASN A 57 -18.55 -20.03 -27.93
CA ASN A 57 -18.19 -21.44 -27.99
C ASN A 57 -17.58 -21.94 -26.67
N THR A 58 -17.60 -23.25 -26.47
CA THR A 58 -17.08 -23.88 -25.26
C THR A 58 -15.56 -23.91 -25.20
N ALA A 59 -14.86 -23.85 -26.35
CA ALA A 59 -13.41 -23.88 -26.38
C ALA A 59 -12.79 -22.59 -25.79
N ASP A 60 -13.41 -21.42 -26.05
CA ASP A 60 -12.96 -20.15 -25.46
C ASP A 60 -13.12 -20.19 -23.91
N VAL A 61 -14.21 -20.78 -23.42
CA VAL A 61 -14.44 -20.96 -21.99
C VAL A 61 -13.40 -21.90 -21.38
N ALA A 62 -13.17 -23.05 -22.02
CA ALA A 62 -12.16 -24.02 -21.56
C ALA A 62 -10.76 -23.40 -21.51
N ALA A 63 -10.37 -22.63 -22.51
CA ALA A 63 -9.08 -21.94 -22.54
C ALA A 63 -8.87 -20.96 -21.38
N MET A 64 -9.95 -20.36 -20.83
CA MET A 64 -9.86 -19.53 -19.64
C MET A 64 -9.67 -20.33 -18.37
N PHE A 65 -10.39 -21.44 -18.21
CA PHE A 65 -10.20 -22.34 -17.07
C PHE A 65 -8.80 -22.96 -17.06
N ASP A 66 -8.20 -23.17 -18.24
CA ASP A 66 -6.81 -23.60 -18.42
C ASP A 66 -5.79 -22.46 -18.24
N LEU A 67 -6.22 -21.25 -17.88
CA LEU A 67 -5.38 -20.04 -17.80
C LEU A 67 -4.61 -19.71 -19.11
N LYS A 68 -5.17 -20.11 -20.26
CA LYS A 68 -4.61 -19.89 -21.61
C LYS A 68 -5.21 -18.66 -22.31
N SER A 69 -6.23 -18.04 -21.74
CA SER A 69 -6.90 -16.84 -22.23
C SER A 69 -7.00 -15.79 -21.13
N SER A 70 -6.91 -14.52 -21.52
CA SER A 70 -7.00 -13.36 -20.63
C SER A 70 -8.32 -12.59 -20.76
N THR A 71 -9.34 -13.18 -21.39
CA THR A 71 -10.67 -12.57 -21.46
C THR A 71 -11.38 -12.68 -20.13
N HIS A 72 -12.35 -11.77 -19.88
CA HIS A 72 -13.13 -11.80 -18.64
C HIS A 72 -14.17 -12.92 -18.68
N MET A 73 -14.32 -13.68 -17.59
CA MET A 73 -15.36 -14.69 -17.47
C MET A 73 -16.30 -14.48 -16.28
N TYR A 74 -15.75 -14.04 -15.17
CA TYR A 74 -16.47 -13.85 -13.92
C TYR A 74 -15.79 -12.77 -13.08
N THR A 75 -16.54 -11.79 -12.61
CA THR A 75 -16.00 -10.58 -11.96
C THR A 75 -15.17 -10.86 -10.71
N ARG A 76 -15.39 -11.99 -10.01
CA ARG A 76 -14.54 -12.39 -8.88
C ARG A 76 -13.10 -12.66 -9.31
N ILE A 77 -12.86 -13.01 -10.57
CA ILE A 77 -11.52 -13.32 -11.09
C ILE A 77 -10.95 -12.12 -11.86
N SER A 78 -11.75 -11.51 -12.73
CA SER A 78 -11.37 -10.35 -13.50
C SER A 78 -12.59 -9.53 -13.95
N ASN A 79 -12.42 -8.22 -14.04
CA ASN A 79 -13.44 -7.27 -14.50
C ASN A 79 -12.74 -6.12 -15.24
N PRO A 80 -13.26 -5.61 -16.37
CA PRO A 80 -12.58 -4.59 -17.17
C PRO A 80 -12.28 -3.30 -16.42
N THR A 81 -13.18 -2.85 -15.54
CA THR A 81 -12.98 -1.64 -14.72
C THR A 81 -11.90 -1.85 -13.65
N VAL A 82 -11.92 -3.02 -12.99
CA VAL A 82 -10.91 -3.39 -12.00
C VAL A 82 -9.55 -3.55 -12.66
N GLU A 83 -9.49 -4.19 -13.83
CA GLU A 83 -8.24 -4.36 -14.59
C GLU A 83 -7.62 -3.03 -15.03
N ALA A 84 -8.45 -2.04 -15.40
CA ALA A 84 -7.95 -0.71 -15.72
C ALA A 84 -7.29 -0.03 -14.51
N LEU A 85 -7.86 -0.17 -13.31
CA LEU A 85 -7.26 0.29 -12.06
C LEU A 85 -5.96 -0.46 -11.76
N GLU A 86 -5.97 -1.79 -11.85
CA GLU A 86 -4.78 -2.64 -11.65
C GLU A 86 -3.64 -2.21 -12.56
N GLY A 87 -3.93 -2.02 -13.84
CA GLY A 87 -2.95 -1.54 -14.81
C GLY A 87 -2.42 -0.15 -14.49
N LYS A 88 -3.27 0.79 -14.01
CA LYS A 88 -2.84 2.14 -13.63
C LYS A 88 -1.91 2.09 -12.41
N MET A 89 -2.27 1.39 -11.35
CA MET A 89 -1.42 1.23 -10.17
C MET A 89 -0.10 0.53 -10.52
N ASN A 90 -0.16 -0.54 -11.31
CA ASN A 90 1.03 -1.23 -11.81
C ASN A 90 1.99 -0.30 -12.57
N LEU A 91 1.44 0.57 -13.44
CA LEU A 91 2.23 1.55 -14.19
C LEU A 91 2.88 2.58 -13.26
N LEU A 92 2.14 3.09 -12.27
CA LEU A 92 2.63 4.11 -11.35
C LEU A 92 3.72 3.56 -10.42
N GLU A 93 3.58 2.33 -9.92
CA GLU A 93 4.61 1.66 -9.10
C GLU A 93 5.78 1.09 -9.92
N GLY A 94 5.60 0.89 -11.23
CA GLY A 94 6.61 0.28 -12.10
C GLY A 94 6.70 -1.23 -11.98
N GLY A 95 5.60 -1.89 -11.62
CA GLY A 95 5.52 -3.34 -11.47
C GLY A 95 5.36 -4.10 -12.79
N ALA A 96 5.39 -5.42 -12.70
CA ALA A 96 5.10 -6.35 -13.80
C ALA A 96 3.62 -6.69 -13.89
N ALA A 97 2.93 -6.84 -12.75
CA ALA A 97 1.50 -7.10 -12.68
C ALA A 97 0.90 -6.59 -11.36
N ALA A 98 -0.42 -6.37 -11.33
CA ALA A 98 -1.14 -6.00 -10.13
C ALA A 98 -2.44 -6.78 -9.96
N VAL A 99 -2.88 -6.93 -8.70
CA VAL A 99 -4.14 -7.60 -8.33
C VAL A 99 -4.85 -6.73 -7.31
N ALA A 100 -6.06 -6.25 -7.65
CA ALA A 100 -6.91 -5.50 -6.76
C ALA A 100 -7.62 -6.41 -5.75
N THR A 101 -7.77 -5.92 -4.52
CA THR A 101 -8.43 -6.62 -3.43
C THR A 101 -9.48 -5.74 -2.75
N SER A 102 -10.34 -6.34 -1.93
CA SER A 102 -11.45 -5.64 -1.26
C SER A 102 -10.99 -4.63 -0.20
N SER A 103 -9.75 -4.71 0.29
CA SER A 103 -9.17 -3.81 1.29
C SER A 103 -7.65 -3.94 1.33
N GLY A 104 -6.95 -2.94 1.92
CA GLY A 104 -5.52 -3.05 2.18
C GLY A 104 -5.17 -4.25 3.07
N GLN A 105 -6.01 -4.56 4.05
CA GLN A 105 -5.83 -5.73 4.91
C GLN A 105 -5.92 -7.04 4.12
N ALA A 106 -6.84 -7.14 3.15
CA ALA A 106 -6.92 -8.27 2.23
C ALA A 106 -5.69 -8.34 1.32
N ALA A 107 -5.14 -7.19 0.90
CA ALA A 107 -3.91 -7.16 0.10
C ALA A 107 -2.72 -7.75 0.87
N ILE A 108 -2.52 -7.34 2.14
CA ILE A 108 -1.44 -7.87 2.99
C ILE A 108 -1.63 -9.36 3.27
N LEU A 109 -2.87 -9.75 3.66
CA LEU A 109 -3.21 -11.16 3.91
C LEU A 109 -2.87 -12.02 2.69
N MET A 110 -3.36 -11.64 1.53
CA MET A 110 -3.19 -12.42 0.30
C MET A 110 -1.76 -12.38 -0.21
N ALA A 111 -1.05 -11.25 -0.06
CA ALA A 111 0.35 -11.14 -0.46
C ALA A 111 1.23 -12.14 0.33
N LEU A 112 1.00 -12.27 1.62
CA LEU A 112 1.77 -13.17 2.47
C LEU A 112 1.32 -14.64 2.29
N LEU A 113 0.01 -14.94 2.30
CA LEU A 113 -0.50 -16.31 2.09
C LEU A 113 -0.21 -16.87 0.69
N ASN A 114 0.10 -16.03 -0.29
CA ASN A 114 0.48 -16.52 -1.61
C ASN A 114 1.79 -17.32 -1.60
N ILE A 115 2.62 -17.10 -0.57
CA ILE A 115 3.96 -17.68 -0.44
C ILE A 115 4.26 -18.29 0.94
N CYS A 116 3.35 -18.16 1.90
CA CYS A 116 3.48 -18.73 3.24
C CYS A 116 2.36 -19.72 3.51
N GLU A 117 2.70 -20.83 4.17
CA GLU A 117 1.78 -21.84 4.65
C GLU A 117 2.09 -22.25 6.11
N ALA A 118 1.32 -23.17 6.68
CA ALA A 118 1.55 -23.64 8.05
C ALA A 118 2.97 -24.20 8.21
N GLY A 119 3.69 -23.75 9.23
CA GLY A 119 5.10 -24.07 9.49
C GLY A 119 6.09 -23.03 8.98
N ASP A 120 5.65 -22.10 8.15
CA ASP A 120 6.49 -21.01 7.64
C ASP A 120 6.64 -19.86 8.66
N HIS A 121 7.57 -18.96 8.34
CA HIS A 121 7.91 -17.82 9.20
C HIS A 121 7.95 -16.51 8.40
N ILE A 122 7.45 -15.44 9.01
CA ILE A 122 7.48 -14.07 8.49
C ILE A 122 8.37 -13.23 9.40
N LEU A 123 9.34 -12.53 8.82
CA LEU A 123 10.12 -11.51 9.51
C LEU A 123 9.54 -10.13 9.18
N ALA A 124 9.03 -9.42 10.18
CA ALA A 124 8.38 -8.13 9.95
C ALA A 124 9.00 -7.01 10.81
N SER A 125 8.89 -5.77 10.33
CA SER A 125 9.23 -4.60 11.13
C SER A 125 8.30 -4.48 12.33
N THR A 126 8.84 -4.01 13.48
CA THR A 126 8.03 -3.61 14.65
C THR A 126 7.15 -2.41 14.34
N ASN A 127 7.63 -1.50 13.48
CA ASN A 127 6.95 -0.27 13.13
C ASN A 127 6.08 -0.50 11.89
N ILE A 128 4.87 -1.03 12.09
CA ILE A 128 3.86 -1.28 11.07
C ILE A 128 2.47 -0.91 11.58
N TYR A 129 1.53 -0.73 10.66
CA TYR A 129 0.14 -0.47 10.98
C TYR A 129 -0.43 -1.52 11.94
N GLY A 130 -1.20 -1.07 12.96
CA GLY A 130 -1.74 -1.96 14.00
C GLY A 130 -2.58 -3.13 13.46
N GLY A 131 -3.29 -2.94 12.34
CA GLY A 131 -4.00 -4.02 11.66
C GLY A 131 -3.06 -5.07 11.06
N SER A 132 -1.95 -4.63 10.48
CA SER A 132 -0.90 -5.51 9.93
C SER A 132 -0.18 -6.27 11.04
N HIS A 133 0.13 -5.56 12.14
CA HIS A 133 0.71 -6.16 13.33
C HIS A 133 -0.19 -7.29 13.86
N ASN A 134 -1.47 -7.00 14.09
CA ASN A 134 -2.43 -8.00 14.59
C ASN A 134 -2.65 -9.16 13.61
N LEU A 135 -2.66 -8.89 12.29
CA LEU A 135 -2.73 -9.93 11.27
C LEU A 135 -1.55 -10.91 11.38
N ILE A 136 -0.32 -10.37 11.49
CA ILE A 136 0.90 -11.17 11.53
C ILE A 136 1.01 -11.91 12.87
N THR A 137 0.79 -11.24 13.99
CA THR A 137 1.04 -11.81 15.32
C THR A 137 -0.07 -12.71 15.84
N VAL A 138 -1.33 -12.46 15.43
CA VAL A 138 -2.49 -13.19 15.96
C VAL A 138 -3.14 -14.07 14.91
N SER A 139 -3.49 -13.50 13.74
CA SER A 139 -4.29 -14.25 12.76
C SER A 139 -3.45 -15.33 12.06
N PHE A 140 -2.24 -14.98 11.61
CA PHE A 140 -1.33 -15.95 10.99
C PHE A 140 -0.84 -17.02 11.98
N ALA A 141 -0.65 -16.67 13.25
CA ALA A 141 -0.32 -17.66 14.29
C ALA A 141 -1.40 -18.75 14.40
N LYS A 142 -2.69 -18.39 14.26
CA LYS A 142 -3.80 -19.36 14.22
C LYS A 142 -3.79 -20.23 12.96
N MET A 143 -3.14 -19.77 11.90
CA MET A 143 -2.95 -20.54 10.65
C MET A 143 -1.66 -21.35 10.67
N GLY A 144 -0.93 -21.37 11.79
CA GLY A 144 0.34 -22.11 11.93
C GLY A 144 1.55 -21.40 11.32
N ILE A 145 1.42 -20.12 10.94
CA ILE A 145 2.53 -19.30 10.43
C ILE A 145 3.14 -18.53 11.60
N THR A 146 4.44 -18.68 11.80
CA THR A 146 5.20 -18.02 12.88
C THR A 146 5.74 -16.66 12.42
N HIS A 147 6.18 -15.83 13.36
CA HIS A 147 6.73 -14.51 13.05
C HIS A 147 7.83 -14.10 14.02
N THR A 148 8.70 -13.21 13.56
CA THR A 148 9.59 -12.41 14.41
C THR A 148 9.43 -10.94 14.01
N LEU A 149 9.31 -10.07 15.02
CA LEU A 149 9.31 -8.63 14.83
C LEU A 149 10.71 -8.09 15.13
N VAL A 150 11.22 -7.21 14.26
CA VAL A 150 12.55 -6.61 14.41
C VAL A 150 12.45 -5.09 14.22
N ASP A 151 13.26 -4.36 14.97
CA ASP A 151 13.36 -2.90 14.79
C ASP A 151 13.81 -2.58 13.36
N PRO A 152 13.11 -1.72 12.60
CA PRO A 152 13.49 -1.36 11.24
C PRO A 152 14.88 -0.71 11.17
N ASP A 153 15.34 -0.09 12.24
CA ASP A 153 16.64 0.54 12.34
C ASP A 153 17.76 -0.38 12.87
N ALA A 154 17.41 -1.61 13.29
CA ALA A 154 18.39 -2.60 13.73
C ALA A 154 19.52 -2.80 12.70
N PRO A 155 20.75 -3.11 13.13
CA PRO A 155 21.84 -3.50 12.24
C PRO A 155 21.44 -4.67 11.33
N LEU A 156 22.06 -4.74 10.13
CA LEU A 156 21.78 -5.80 9.16
C LEU A 156 21.95 -7.20 9.77
N GLU A 157 22.97 -7.39 10.58
CA GLU A 157 23.29 -8.65 11.23
C GLU A 157 22.19 -9.11 12.20
N GLU A 158 21.54 -8.16 12.86
CA GLU A 158 20.42 -8.42 13.78
C GLU A 158 19.17 -8.82 13.00
N ILE A 159 18.88 -8.13 11.90
CA ILE A 159 17.78 -8.51 10.99
C ILE A 159 18.00 -9.94 10.45
N LEU A 160 19.24 -10.27 10.07
CA LEU A 160 19.57 -11.60 9.57
C LEU A 160 19.47 -12.67 10.67
N ALA A 161 19.90 -12.36 11.90
CA ALA A 161 19.82 -13.27 13.04
C ALA A 161 18.39 -13.53 13.52
N ALA A 162 17.46 -12.61 13.26
CA ALA A 162 16.04 -12.76 13.57
C ALA A 162 15.30 -13.71 12.61
N ALA A 163 15.91 -14.06 11.47
CA ALA A 163 15.35 -15.00 10.51
C ALA A 163 15.53 -16.46 10.98
N THR A 164 14.62 -17.32 10.55
CA THR A 164 14.68 -18.77 10.74
C THR A 164 14.86 -19.48 9.39
N PRO A 165 15.21 -20.77 9.38
CA PRO A 165 15.24 -21.55 8.13
C PRO A 165 13.92 -21.52 7.35
N ASN A 166 12.80 -21.35 8.06
CA ASN A 166 11.45 -21.32 7.49
C ASN A 166 11.00 -19.90 7.08
N THR A 167 11.87 -18.91 7.18
CA THR A 167 11.51 -17.53 6.76
C THR A 167 11.22 -17.51 5.26
N LYS A 168 10.02 -17.00 4.92
CA LYS A 168 9.50 -16.90 3.54
C LYS A 168 9.31 -15.46 3.06
N ALA A 169 9.22 -14.48 3.94
CA ALA A 169 9.04 -13.09 3.58
C ALA A 169 9.63 -12.14 4.61
N LEU A 170 10.11 -11.00 4.13
CA LEU A 170 10.30 -9.79 4.93
C LEU A 170 9.13 -8.85 4.66
N PHE A 171 8.56 -8.24 5.72
CA PHE A 171 7.47 -7.28 5.61
C PHE A 171 7.78 -5.97 6.34
N ALA A 172 7.61 -4.83 5.67
CA ALA A 172 7.80 -3.50 6.25
C ALA A 172 6.88 -2.45 5.58
N GLU A 173 6.86 -1.23 6.12
CA GLU A 173 6.16 -0.09 5.52
C GLU A 173 7.17 0.97 5.07
N THR A 174 6.92 1.64 3.94
CA THR A 174 7.77 2.74 3.44
C THR A 174 7.87 3.88 4.45
N ILE A 175 6.72 4.30 4.96
CA ILE A 175 6.55 5.25 6.07
C ILE A 175 5.61 4.58 7.06
N ALA A 176 6.10 4.28 8.24
CA ALA A 176 5.35 3.53 9.25
C ALA A 176 4.22 4.35 9.88
N ASN A 177 3.09 3.71 10.18
CA ASN A 177 1.96 4.33 10.87
C ASN A 177 1.74 3.65 12.24
N PRO A 178 1.80 4.36 13.37
CA PRO A 178 1.88 5.83 13.53
C PRO A 178 3.29 6.39 13.75
N ALA A 179 4.33 5.57 13.79
CA ALA A 179 5.69 5.96 14.19
C ALA A 179 6.35 6.95 13.21
N LEU A 180 5.93 6.96 11.94
CA LEU A 180 6.47 7.78 10.83
C LEU A 180 7.95 7.53 10.52
N THR A 181 8.47 6.39 10.95
CA THR A 181 9.82 5.92 10.60
C THR A 181 9.89 5.62 9.10
N VAL A 182 10.95 6.06 8.44
CA VAL A 182 11.21 5.76 7.03
C VAL A 182 12.06 4.50 6.92
N LEU A 183 11.64 3.56 6.08
CA LEU A 183 12.36 2.32 5.85
C LEU A 183 13.73 2.55 5.22
N ASP A 184 14.78 1.94 5.75
CA ASP A 184 16.07 1.84 5.10
C ASP A 184 16.04 0.73 4.04
N PHE A 185 15.70 1.11 2.80
CA PHE A 185 15.56 0.18 1.69
C PHE A 185 16.84 -0.58 1.37
N GLU A 186 18.01 0.05 1.46
CA GLU A 186 19.28 -0.63 1.20
C GLU A 186 19.51 -1.77 2.19
N LYS A 187 19.26 -1.51 3.47
CA LYS A 187 19.43 -2.49 4.54
C LYS A 187 18.43 -3.65 4.40
N TRP A 188 17.15 -3.34 4.24
CA TRP A 188 16.10 -4.37 4.17
C TRP A 188 16.15 -5.18 2.88
N SER A 189 16.46 -4.56 1.73
CA SER A 189 16.66 -5.30 0.48
C SER A 189 17.90 -6.18 0.51
N ALA A 190 19.00 -5.72 1.15
CA ALA A 190 20.19 -6.53 1.36
C ALA A 190 19.90 -7.74 2.27
N ALA A 191 19.10 -7.56 3.34
CA ALA A 191 18.68 -8.67 4.20
C ALA A 191 17.84 -9.69 3.41
N ALA A 192 16.83 -9.24 2.69
CA ALA A 192 15.95 -10.08 1.87
C ALA A 192 16.76 -10.90 0.84
N LYS A 193 17.70 -10.24 0.14
CA LYS A 193 18.58 -10.88 -0.83
C LYS A 193 19.49 -11.94 -0.19
N LYS A 194 20.09 -11.64 0.99
CA LYS A 194 20.96 -12.63 1.70
C LYS A 194 20.16 -13.82 2.21
N LEU A 195 18.91 -13.62 2.62
CA LEU A 195 18.03 -14.68 3.08
C LEU A 195 17.38 -15.47 1.92
N GLY A 196 17.45 -14.96 0.69
CA GLY A 196 16.80 -15.58 -0.47
C GLY A 196 15.28 -15.56 -0.37
N VAL A 197 14.68 -14.47 0.17
CA VAL A 197 13.23 -14.28 0.34
C VAL A 197 12.81 -12.91 -0.22
N PRO A 198 11.54 -12.74 -0.64
CA PRO A 198 11.09 -11.44 -1.12
C PRO A 198 10.92 -10.42 0.02
N LEU A 199 11.20 -9.16 -0.30
CA LEU A 199 10.82 -8.00 0.50
C LEU A 199 9.45 -7.50 0.02
N ILE A 200 8.47 -7.54 0.92
CA ILE A 200 7.11 -7.02 0.72
C ILE A 200 6.99 -5.70 1.47
N VAL A 201 6.61 -4.63 0.77
CA VAL A 201 6.53 -3.28 1.36
C VAL A 201 5.13 -2.71 1.20
N ASP A 202 4.54 -2.25 2.30
CA ASP A 202 3.33 -1.43 2.27
C ASP A 202 3.71 0.03 1.96
N ASN A 203 3.27 0.50 0.79
CA ASN A 203 3.56 1.85 0.29
C ASN A 203 2.35 2.80 0.40
N THR A 204 1.40 2.48 1.27
CA THR A 204 0.13 3.21 1.40
C THR A 204 0.31 4.69 1.71
N LEU A 205 1.18 5.06 2.67
CA LEU A 205 1.34 6.46 3.09
C LEU A 205 2.21 7.29 2.14
N ALA A 206 3.25 6.68 1.57
CA ALA A 206 4.11 7.36 0.61
C ALA A 206 3.46 7.49 -0.77
N THR A 207 2.67 6.50 -1.17
CA THR A 207 2.17 6.35 -2.54
C THR A 207 3.30 6.28 -3.59
N PRO A 208 3.04 5.85 -4.81
CA PRO A 208 4.07 5.86 -5.86
C PRO A 208 4.54 7.27 -6.26
N TYR A 209 3.90 8.33 -5.75
CA TYR A 209 4.34 9.70 -5.92
C TYR A 209 5.58 10.04 -5.10
N CYS A 210 5.55 9.72 -3.79
CA CYS A 210 6.69 10.02 -2.91
C CYS A 210 7.79 8.96 -2.99
N CYS A 211 7.42 7.68 -3.16
CA CYS A 211 8.36 6.55 -3.18
C CYS A 211 7.89 5.44 -4.12
N ARG A 212 8.83 4.81 -4.81
CA ARG A 212 8.60 3.61 -5.62
C ARG A 212 9.46 2.46 -5.10
N PRO A 213 8.99 1.69 -4.13
CA PRO A 213 9.77 0.65 -3.44
C PRO A 213 10.39 -0.40 -4.37
N LEU A 214 9.73 -0.72 -5.50
CA LEU A 214 10.25 -1.66 -6.49
C LEU A 214 11.59 -1.21 -7.10
N GLU A 215 11.79 0.10 -7.25
CA GLU A 215 13.06 0.67 -7.73
C GLU A 215 14.16 0.65 -6.67
N LEU A 216 13.78 0.43 -5.39
CA LEU A 216 14.66 0.41 -4.23
C LEU A 216 14.94 -1.01 -3.68
N GLY A 217 14.50 -2.03 -4.42
CA GLY A 217 14.78 -3.44 -4.09
C GLY A 217 13.68 -4.20 -3.39
N ALA A 218 12.49 -3.62 -3.20
CA ALA A 218 11.30 -4.38 -2.86
C ALA A 218 10.91 -5.29 -4.03
N ASN A 219 10.33 -6.44 -3.74
CA ASN A 219 9.87 -7.38 -4.76
C ASN A 219 8.36 -7.32 -4.97
N ILE A 220 7.64 -7.00 -3.89
CA ILE A 220 6.18 -6.91 -3.88
C ILE A 220 5.81 -5.64 -3.11
N VAL A 221 4.84 -4.90 -3.64
CA VAL A 221 4.29 -3.71 -2.99
C VAL A 221 2.80 -3.95 -2.71
N VAL A 222 2.36 -3.54 -1.52
CA VAL A 222 0.94 -3.55 -1.17
C VAL A 222 0.45 -2.14 -0.88
N HIS A 223 -0.84 -1.90 -1.12
CA HIS A 223 -1.51 -0.65 -0.79
C HIS A 223 -2.87 -0.89 -0.16
N SER A 224 -3.21 -0.10 0.82
CA SER A 224 -4.60 0.25 1.08
C SER A 224 -5.00 1.38 0.14
N THR A 225 -5.68 1.04 -0.96
CA THR A 225 -6.15 2.06 -1.91
C THR A 225 -7.23 2.95 -1.32
N THR A 226 -7.79 2.57 -0.17
CA THR A 226 -8.69 3.34 0.69
C THR A 226 -8.16 4.74 1.05
N LYS A 227 -6.83 4.90 1.06
CA LYS A 227 -6.13 6.11 1.53
C LYS A 227 -5.89 7.08 0.38
N TYR A 228 -4.71 7.59 0.22
CA TYR A 228 -4.36 8.59 -0.81
C TYR A 228 -4.68 8.17 -2.24
N SER A 229 -4.74 6.86 -2.56
CA SER A 229 -5.09 6.40 -3.91
C SER A 229 -6.53 6.79 -4.28
N ASP A 230 -7.48 6.54 -3.40
CA ASP A 230 -8.86 7.07 -3.50
C ASP A 230 -8.87 8.58 -3.21
N GLY A 231 -8.29 9.00 -2.09
CA GLY A 231 -8.06 10.38 -1.69
C GLY A 231 -9.30 11.16 -1.26
N HIS A 232 -10.48 10.56 -1.33
CA HIS A 232 -11.77 11.23 -1.09
C HIS A 232 -12.58 10.58 0.03
N ALA A 233 -12.04 9.55 0.70
CA ALA A 233 -12.73 8.74 1.70
C ALA A 233 -14.03 8.08 1.16
N THR A 234 -14.05 7.72 -0.12
CA THR A 234 -15.25 7.22 -0.80
C THR A 234 -15.27 5.71 -0.96
N SER A 235 -14.11 5.07 -1.06
CA SER A 235 -14.05 3.63 -1.32
C SER A 235 -13.02 2.89 -0.46
N VAL A 236 -13.37 1.69 -0.04
CA VAL A 236 -12.44 0.75 0.58
C VAL A 236 -11.88 -0.17 -0.49
N GLY A 237 -10.55 -0.34 -0.50
CA GLY A 237 -9.89 -1.21 -1.44
C GLY A 237 -8.43 -1.48 -1.07
N GLY A 238 -7.82 -2.41 -1.78
CA GLY A 238 -6.41 -2.74 -1.67
C GLY A 238 -5.81 -3.13 -3.01
N MET A 239 -4.49 -3.19 -3.06
CA MET A 239 -3.75 -3.57 -4.26
C MET A 239 -2.50 -4.34 -3.86
N VAL A 240 -2.18 -5.40 -4.60
CA VAL A 240 -0.89 -6.09 -4.55
C VAL A 240 -0.22 -5.89 -5.90
N ILE A 241 1.01 -5.39 -5.90
CA ILE A 241 1.81 -5.16 -7.10
C ILE A 241 3.02 -6.11 -7.05
N ASP A 242 3.12 -6.95 -8.07
CA ASP A 242 4.26 -7.84 -8.29
C ASP A 242 5.32 -7.10 -9.11
N GLY A 243 6.51 -6.91 -8.55
CA GLY A 243 7.64 -6.30 -9.26
C GLY A 243 8.20 -7.17 -10.37
N GLY A 244 7.93 -8.48 -10.36
CA GLY A 244 8.48 -9.44 -11.31
C GLY A 244 10.00 -9.61 -11.24
N THR A 245 10.61 -9.22 -10.12
CA THR A 245 12.07 -9.16 -9.93
C THR A 245 12.62 -10.27 -9.06
N PHE A 246 11.77 -10.99 -8.32
CA PHE A 246 12.22 -12.08 -7.46
C PHE A 246 12.38 -13.38 -8.25
N ASP A 247 13.53 -14.03 -8.09
CA ASP A 247 13.81 -15.32 -8.72
C ASP A 247 13.29 -16.47 -7.83
N TRP A 248 12.05 -16.89 -8.10
CA TRP A 248 11.36 -17.95 -7.35
C TRP A 248 12.06 -19.31 -7.48
N GLU A 249 12.65 -19.61 -8.66
CA GLU A 249 13.34 -20.88 -8.93
C GLU A 249 14.69 -20.94 -8.22
N ALA A 250 15.50 -19.89 -8.34
CA ALA A 250 16.80 -19.85 -7.69
C ALA A 250 16.72 -19.87 -6.15
N SER A 251 15.65 -19.30 -5.58
CA SER A 251 15.41 -19.35 -4.14
C SER A 251 15.15 -20.76 -3.61
N GLY A 252 14.46 -21.61 -4.38
CA GLY A 252 14.10 -22.98 -4.00
C GLY A 252 13.14 -23.12 -2.81
N LYS A 253 12.57 -22.01 -2.32
CA LYS A 253 11.72 -21.98 -1.12
C LYS A 253 10.20 -22.01 -1.41
N TYR A 254 9.78 -21.89 -2.67
CA TYR A 254 8.39 -21.64 -3.06
C TYR A 254 7.84 -22.70 -4.02
N PRO A 255 7.64 -23.95 -3.56
CA PRO A 255 7.15 -25.04 -4.41
C PRO A 255 5.79 -24.72 -5.04
N GLY A 256 4.90 -24.00 -4.34
CA GLY A 256 3.61 -23.56 -4.89
C GLY A 256 3.67 -22.64 -6.10
N LEU A 257 4.87 -22.13 -6.48
CA LEU A 257 5.12 -21.37 -7.72
C LEU A 257 5.97 -22.13 -8.74
N THR A 258 6.86 -23.01 -8.26
CA THR A 258 7.91 -23.64 -9.07
C THR A 258 7.65 -25.11 -9.38
N GLU A 259 6.69 -25.75 -8.69
CA GLU A 259 6.31 -27.14 -8.89
C GLU A 259 4.91 -27.26 -9.52
N PRO A 260 4.54 -28.43 -10.06
CA PRO A 260 3.23 -28.67 -10.67
C PRO A 260 2.07 -28.47 -9.67
N ASP A 261 1.10 -27.63 -10.03
CA ASP A 261 -0.15 -27.41 -9.29
C ASP A 261 -1.22 -28.40 -9.77
N GLU A 262 -1.60 -29.34 -8.91
CA GLU A 262 -2.61 -30.34 -9.23
C GLU A 262 -4.00 -29.72 -9.51
N SER A 263 -4.33 -28.58 -8.90
CA SER A 263 -5.61 -27.89 -9.10
C SER A 263 -5.75 -27.27 -10.50
N TYR A 264 -4.62 -27.14 -11.22
CA TYR A 264 -4.52 -26.64 -12.59
C TYR A 264 -3.82 -27.64 -13.53
N HIS A 265 -4.11 -28.92 -13.38
CA HIS A 265 -3.61 -30.00 -14.26
C HIS A 265 -2.08 -30.03 -14.38
N GLY A 266 -1.36 -29.77 -13.29
CA GLY A 266 0.08 -29.80 -13.26
C GLY A 266 0.76 -28.53 -13.83
N LEU A 267 0.06 -27.41 -13.88
CA LEU A 267 0.62 -26.11 -14.26
C LEU A 267 1.74 -25.70 -13.29
N VAL A 268 2.85 -25.22 -13.84
CA VAL A 268 3.93 -24.58 -13.09
C VAL A 268 3.89 -23.08 -13.35
N TYR A 269 3.59 -22.27 -12.32
CA TYR A 269 3.35 -20.83 -12.48
C TYR A 269 4.54 -20.10 -13.07
N THR A 270 5.76 -20.38 -12.59
CA THR A 270 6.98 -19.75 -13.11
C THR A 270 7.24 -20.08 -14.57
N LYS A 271 6.91 -21.28 -15.04
CA LYS A 271 7.06 -21.68 -16.45
C LYS A 271 6.00 -21.05 -17.35
N GLN A 272 4.74 -20.96 -16.85
CA GLN A 272 3.63 -20.46 -17.64
C GLN A 272 3.61 -18.93 -17.72
N PHE A 273 3.91 -18.24 -16.61
CA PHE A 273 3.73 -16.80 -16.46
C PHE A 273 5.03 -16.00 -16.31
N GLY A 274 6.17 -16.67 -16.17
CA GLY A 274 7.48 -16.02 -16.05
C GLY A 274 7.50 -15.03 -14.87
N ASN A 275 7.85 -13.78 -15.14
CA ASN A 275 7.97 -12.73 -14.14
C ASN A 275 6.63 -12.24 -13.54
N THR A 276 5.49 -12.75 -13.99
CA THR A 276 4.18 -12.44 -13.39
C THR A 276 3.57 -13.66 -12.67
N ALA A 277 4.36 -14.68 -12.41
CA ALA A 277 3.92 -15.93 -11.78
C ALA A 277 3.25 -15.71 -10.42
N TYR A 278 3.81 -14.83 -9.60
CA TYR A 278 3.28 -14.50 -8.28
C TYR A 278 1.87 -13.88 -8.37
N ALA A 279 1.69 -12.87 -9.23
CA ALA A 279 0.39 -12.24 -9.44
C ALA A 279 -0.63 -13.20 -10.08
N ALA A 280 -0.19 -14.07 -10.99
CA ALA A 280 -1.03 -15.08 -11.62
C ALA A 280 -1.56 -16.07 -10.59
N LYS A 281 -0.70 -16.61 -9.71
CA LYS A 281 -1.10 -17.50 -8.62
C LYS A 281 -2.03 -16.81 -7.63
N LEU A 282 -1.70 -15.59 -7.21
CA LEU A 282 -2.54 -14.81 -6.31
C LEU A 282 -3.97 -14.66 -6.84
N ARG A 283 -4.13 -14.35 -8.13
CA ARG A 283 -5.42 -14.20 -8.80
C ARG A 283 -6.16 -15.54 -8.94
N SER A 284 -5.48 -16.55 -9.47
CA SER A 284 -6.11 -17.83 -9.82
C SER A 284 -6.43 -18.72 -8.63
N GLN A 285 -5.73 -18.57 -7.51
CA GLN A 285 -5.98 -19.28 -6.27
C GLN A 285 -6.60 -18.37 -5.20
N LEU A 286 -5.84 -17.48 -4.60
CA LEU A 286 -6.29 -16.78 -3.39
C LEU A 286 -7.47 -15.84 -3.65
N LEU A 287 -7.41 -15.02 -4.69
CA LEU A 287 -8.50 -14.11 -5.02
C LEU A 287 -9.77 -14.91 -5.38
N ARG A 288 -9.61 -15.97 -6.17
CA ARG A 288 -10.72 -16.88 -6.54
C ARG A 288 -11.35 -17.53 -5.34
N ASP A 289 -10.54 -18.05 -4.40
CA ASP A 289 -11.02 -18.95 -3.34
C ASP A 289 -11.44 -18.17 -2.10
N PHE A 290 -10.71 -17.14 -1.67
CA PHE A 290 -11.08 -16.27 -0.55
C PHE A 290 -12.14 -15.22 -0.92
N GLY A 291 -12.25 -14.88 -2.21
CA GLY A 291 -13.27 -13.96 -2.70
C GLY A 291 -13.11 -12.51 -2.26
N ALA A 292 -11.91 -12.09 -1.88
CA ALA A 292 -11.60 -10.72 -1.42
C ALA A 292 -11.51 -9.73 -2.59
N VAL A 293 -12.53 -9.70 -3.44
CA VAL A 293 -12.58 -8.90 -4.69
C VAL A 293 -12.97 -7.45 -4.44
N MET A 294 -12.40 -6.55 -5.21
CA MET A 294 -12.81 -5.17 -5.28
C MET A 294 -14.07 -5.01 -6.15
N ALA A 295 -15.06 -4.26 -5.70
CA ALA A 295 -16.23 -3.91 -6.49
C ALA A 295 -15.83 -2.98 -7.67
N PRO A 296 -16.40 -3.17 -8.87
CA PRO A 296 -16.10 -2.29 -10.03
C PRO A 296 -16.34 -0.81 -9.76
N GLN A 297 -17.36 -0.47 -8.97
CA GLN A 297 -17.62 0.92 -8.58
C GLN A 297 -16.49 1.49 -7.70
N ASN A 298 -15.98 0.72 -6.73
CA ASN A 298 -14.85 1.15 -5.90
C ASN A 298 -13.59 1.30 -6.75
N ALA A 299 -13.37 0.38 -7.71
CA ALA A 299 -12.26 0.49 -8.65
C ALA A 299 -12.33 1.75 -9.50
N TRP A 300 -13.52 2.11 -9.96
CA TRP A 300 -13.77 3.33 -10.73
C TRP A 300 -13.49 4.59 -9.90
N LEU A 301 -14.00 4.67 -8.66
CA LEU A 301 -13.73 5.81 -7.76
C LEU A 301 -12.23 5.95 -7.48
N THR A 302 -11.55 4.85 -7.20
CA THR A 302 -10.09 4.86 -6.99
C THR A 302 -9.34 5.27 -8.26
N HIS A 303 -9.81 4.83 -9.43
CA HIS A 303 -9.21 5.21 -10.71
C HIS A 303 -9.28 6.73 -10.94
N LEU A 304 -10.43 7.36 -10.65
CA LEU A 304 -10.59 8.81 -10.68
C LEU A 304 -9.67 9.51 -9.65
N GLY A 305 -9.59 8.95 -8.43
CA GLY A 305 -8.69 9.47 -7.41
C GLY A 305 -7.23 9.49 -7.87
N LEU A 306 -6.77 8.45 -8.56
CA LEU A 306 -5.40 8.38 -9.08
C LEU A 306 -5.09 9.44 -10.15
N GLU A 307 -6.08 9.93 -10.88
CA GLU A 307 -5.84 10.95 -11.92
C GLU A 307 -5.29 12.26 -11.35
N THR A 308 -5.67 12.58 -10.12
CA THR A 308 -5.20 13.78 -9.40
C THR A 308 -4.18 13.46 -8.31
N LEU A 309 -3.71 12.22 -8.20
CA LEU A 309 -2.80 11.79 -7.13
C LEU A 309 -1.58 12.70 -7.00
N HIS A 310 -0.92 13.00 -8.11
CA HIS A 310 0.30 13.82 -8.11
C HIS A 310 0.07 15.24 -7.58
N LEU A 311 -1.06 15.87 -7.92
CA LEU A 311 -1.43 17.20 -7.43
C LEU A 311 -1.79 17.18 -5.95
N ARG A 312 -2.54 16.18 -5.52
CA ARG A 312 -2.95 16.03 -4.12
C ARG A 312 -1.75 15.72 -3.23
N MET A 313 -0.92 14.76 -3.62
CA MET A 313 0.26 14.40 -2.82
C MET A 313 1.25 15.54 -2.67
N GLN A 314 1.47 16.32 -3.73
CA GLN A 314 2.29 17.53 -3.64
C GLN A 314 1.73 18.47 -2.56
N ARG A 315 0.44 18.80 -2.60
CA ARG A 315 -0.19 19.71 -1.63
C ARG A 315 -0.21 19.13 -0.21
N HIS A 316 -0.50 17.84 -0.05
CA HIS A 316 -0.43 17.17 1.25
C HIS A 316 0.97 17.27 1.87
N CYS A 317 2.03 17.03 1.10
CA CYS A 317 3.41 17.11 1.57
C CYS A 317 3.81 18.55 1.94
N GLU A 318 3.45 19.52 1.09
CA GLU A 318 3.71 20.95 1.34
C GLU A 318 3.02 21.41 2.64
N ASN A 319 1.74 21.12 2.80
CA ASN A 319 0.97 21.49 3.97
C ASN A 319 1.49 20.77 5.24
N ALA A 320 1.83 19.48 5.13
CA ALA A 320 2.36 18.72 6.26
C ALA A 320 3.69 19.29 6.76
N LEU A 321 4.60 19.63 5.85
CA LEU A 321 5.88 20.22 6.23
C LEU A 321 5.71 21.63 6.84
N ALA A 322 4.81 22.43 6.27
CA ALA A 322 4.54 23.78 6.78
C ALA A 322 3.93 23.72 8.20
N LEU A 323 2.92 22.86 8.42
CA LEU A 323 2.35 22.68 9.75
C LEU A 323 3.36 22.10 10.73
N ALA A 324 4.16 21.11 10.34
CA ALA A 324 5.19 20.53 11.19
C ALA A 324 6.19 21.57 11.69
N LYS A 325 6.71 22.41 10.79
CA LYS A 325 7.60 23.53 11.14
C LYS A 325 6.95 24.55 12.07
N HIS A 326 5.67 24.83 11.86
CA HIS A 326 4.92 25.75 12.73
C HIS A 326 4.75 25.15 14.14
N LEU A 327 4.37 23.89 14.22
CA LEU A 327 4.19 23.19 15.51
C LEU A 327 5.49 23.05 16.31
N GLU A 328 6.65 22.90 15.66
CA GLU A 328 7.95 22.90 16.37
C GLU A 328 8.21 24.19 17.14
N GLN A 329 7.65 25.31 16.68
CA GLN A 329 7.82 26.62 17.31
C GLN A 329 6.73 26.96 18.33
N SER A 330 5.69 26.12 18.42
CA SER A 330 4.55 26.38 19.31
C SER A 330 4.93 26.18 20.78
N PRO A 331 4.61 27.13 21.68
CA PRO A 331 4.86 26.99 23.11
C PRO A 331 4.04 25.87 23.75
N TYR A 332 3.00 25.38 23.08
CA TYR A 332 2.06 24.36 23.56
C TYR A 332 2.41 22.93 23.12
N VAL A 333 3.41 22.78 22.25
CA VAL A 333 3.84 21.49 21.71
C VAL A 333 5.14 21.04 22.38
N GLN A 334 5.26 19.75 22.69
CA GLN A 334 6.45 19.16 23.31
C GLN A 334 7.43 18.63 22.27
N TRP A 335 6.91 17.99 21.21
CA TRP A 335 7.67 17.37 20.15
C TRP A 335 6.80 17.26 18.90
N VAL A 336 7.45 17.20 17.74
CA VAL A 336 6.82 16.93 16.45
C VAL A 336 7.55 15.78 15.78
N SER A 337 6.81 14.85 15.18
CA SER A 337 7.35 13.76 14.37
C SER A 337 6.86 13.92 12.93
N TYR A 338 7.78 14.21 12.04
CA TYR A 338 7.56 14.26 10.59
C TYR A 338 8.90 14.07 9.88
N PRO A 339 9.05 13.09 8.97
CA PRO A 339 10.35 12.78 8.38
C PRO A 339 10.98 13.93 7.56
N GLY A 340 10.15 14.88 7.10
CA GLY A 340 10.62 16.05 6.35
C GLY A 340 11.23 17.17 7.20
N LEU A 341 11.20 17.08 8.54
CA LEU A 341 11.86 18.05 9.41
C LEU A 341 13.36 17.75 9.51
N GLU A 342 14.19 18.78 9.49
CA GLU A 342 15.65 18.65 9.69
C GLU A 342 16.00 18.09 11.07
N SER A 343 15.13 18.30 12.06
CA SER A 343 15.24 17.77 13.42
C SER A 343 14.88 16.27 13.53
N SER A 344 14.27 15.70 12.49
CA SER A 344 13.86 14.29 12.49
C SER A 344 15.05 13.35 12.36
N GLY A 345 15.09 12.27 13.17
CA GLY A 345 16.06 11.19 13.01
C GLY A 345 15.98 10.46 11.69
N ASP A 346 14.83 10.55 11.02
CA ASP A 346 14.57 9.93 9.71
C ASP A 346 14.84 10.88 8.52
N HIS A 347 15.26 12.12 8.76
CA HIS A 347 15.42 13.13 7.72
C HIS A 347 16.36 12.68 6.59
N ALA A 348 17.51 12.13 6.91
CA ALA A 348 18.47 11.64 5.92
C ALA A 348 17.91 10.47 5.07
N LYS A 349 17.10 9.57 5.67
CA LYS A 349 16.40 8.51 4.93
C LYS A 349 15.30 9.10 4.04
N ALA A 350 14.59 10.12 4.55
CA ALA A 350 13.56 10.81 3.79
C ALA A 350 14.14 11.53 2.56
N GLU A 351 15.23 12.28 2.70
CA GLU A 351 15.92 12.90 1.56
C GLU A 351 16.37 11.87 0.51
N LYS A 352 16.83 10.70 0.96
CA LYS A 352 17.33 9.65 0.09
C LYS A 352 16.22 8.91 -0.66
N TYR A 353 15.12 8.57 0.01
CA TYR A 353 14.12 7.62 -0.51
C TYR A 353 12.78 8.27 -0.88
N LEU A 354 12.53 9.51 -0.46
CA LEU A 354 11.25 10.22 -0.65
C LEU A 354 11.44 11.55 -1.41
N PRO A 355 11.90 11.51 -2.68
CA PRO A 355 12.34 12.71 -3.41
C PRO A 355 11.23 13.74 -3.65
N ASN A 356 9.95 13.33 -3.58
CA ASN A 356 8.81 14.22 -3.84
C ASN A 356 8.04 14.59 -2.56
N GLY A 357 8.60 14.32 -1.37
CA GLY A 357 8.00 14.67 -0.08
C GLY A 357 7.66 13.46 0.78
N CYS A 358 7.37 13.71 2.06
CA CYS A 358 7.29 12.70 3.12
C CYS A 358 5.85 12.30 3.48
N GLY A 359 4.90 12.43 2.53
CA GLY A 359 3.48 12.16 2.77
C GLY A 359 2.78 13.25 3.57
N GLY A 360 1.49 13.03 3.83
CA GLY A 360 0.62 14.01 4.50
C GLY A 360 0.24 13.61 5.93
N VAL A 361 1.01 12.75 6.59
CA VAL A 361 0.75 12.35 7.99
C VAL A 361 1.88 12.86 8.87
N LEU A 362 1.54 13.51 9.97
CA LEU A 362 2.46 13.89 11.04
C LEU A 362 1.88 13.53 12.40
N SER A 363 2.73 13.50 13.43
CA SER A 363 2.31 13.37 14.82
C SER A 363 3.00 14.43 15.67
N PHE A 364 2.34 14.86 16.74
CA PHE A 364 2.94 15.77 17.71
C PHE A 364 2.39 15.53 19.12
N GLY A 365 3.12 15.98 20.13
CA GLY A 365 2.73 15.89 21.54
C GLY A 365 2.26 17.23 22.08
N VAL A 366 1.01 17.27 22.60
CA VAL A 366 0.46 18.46 23.28
C VAL A 366 0.94 18.53 24.72
N LYS A 367 1.41 19.71 25.20
CA LYS A 367 1.73 19.92 26.60
C LYS A 367 0.48 19.77 27.47
N GLY A 368 0.57 18.99 28.54
CA GLY A 368 -0.55 18.69 29.43
C GLY A 368 -1.15 17.28 29.24
N GLY A 369 -0.52 16.45 28.39
CA GLY A 369 -0.82 15.03 28.27
C GLY A 369 -2.21 14.74 27.73
N LEU A 370 -2.81 13.63 28.18
CA LEU A 370 -4.10 13.13 27.71
C LEU A 370 -5.24 14.17 27.80
N ALA A 371 -5.31 14.92 28.90
CA ALA A 371 -6.38 15.91 29.11
C ALA A 371 -6.30 17.07 28.12
N ALA A 372 -5.09 17.60 27.89
CA ALA A 372 -4.86 18.67 26.92
C ALA A 372 -5.06 18.17 25.48
N GLY A 373 -4.61 16.96 25.16
CA GLY A 373 -4.85 16.33 23.85
C GLY A 373 -6.34 16.17 23.52
N THR A 374 -7.13 15.73 24.51
CA THR A 374 -8.59 15.62 24.36
C THR A 374 -9.23 17.00 24.13
N LYS A 375 -8.88 18.01 24.99
CA LYS A 375 -9.38 19.38 24.84
C LYS A 375 -8.98 19.99 23.48
N PHE A 376 -7.75 19.75 23.01
CA PHE A 376 -7.30 20.21 21.70
C PHE A 376 -8.25 19.73 20.59
N ILE A 377 -8.51 18.44 20.54
CA ILE A 377 -9.38 17.85 19.51
C ILE A 377 -10.81 18.42 19.60
N GLU A 378 -11.35 18.55 20.82
CA GLU A 378 -12.72 19.07 21.03
C GLU A 378 -12.87 20.56 20.72
N ASN A 379 -11.77 21.31 20.60
CA ASN A 379 -11.78 22.74 20.25
C ASN A 379 -11.44 23.02 18.78
N LEU A 380 -11.14 22.01 17.96
CA LEU A 380 -10.97 22.19 16.53
C LEU A 380 -12.31 22.54 15.87
N GLU A 381 -12.29 23.52 14.97
CA GLU A 381 -13.49 24.06 14.33
C GLU A 381 -13.62 23.59 12.86
N MET A 382 -12.51 23.47 12.14
CA MET A 382 -12.46 23.02 10.76
C MET A 382 -12.02 21.56 10.65
N THR A 383 -11.01 21.18 11.41
CA THR A 383 -10.38 19.87 11.37
C THR A 383 -11.27 18.79 11.98
N SER A 384 -11.45 17.67 11.29
CA SER A 384 -12.38 16.61 11.71
C SER A 384 -11.68 15.53 12.55
N LEU A 385 -12.36 15.06 13.61
CA LEU A 385 -11.98 13.84 14.34
C LEU A 385 -12.50 12.62 13.60
N VAL A 386 -11.61 11.89 12.89
CA VAL A 386 -11.98 10.66 12.17
C VAL A 386 -10.85 9.62 12.22
N VAL A 387 -11.24 8.35 12.20
CA VAL A 387 -10.30 7.21 12.16
C VAL A 387 -9.94 6.92 10.69
N HIS A 388 -9.32 7.91 10.04
CA HIS A 388 -8.90 7.83 8.63
C HIS A 388 -7.58 8.58 8.43
N VAL A 389 -6.94 8.38 7.27
CA VAL A 389 -5.81 9.16 6.76
C VAL A 389 -5.89 9.22 5.23
N GLY A 390 -5.36 10.28 4.63
CA GLY A 390 -5.26 10.40 3.18
C GLY A 390 -6.52 10.92 2.49
N ASP A 391 -7.39 11.62 3.22
CA ASP A 391 -8.53 12.38 2.67
C ASP A 391 -8.07 13.81 2.26
N LEU A 392 -8.85 14.45 1.42
CA LEU A 392 -8.68 15.86 1.04
C LEU A 392 -8.76 16.80 2.25
N ARG A 393 -9.54 16.43 3.25
CA ARG A 393 -9.78 17.21 4.47
C ARG A 393 -8.79 16.85 5.55
N THR A 394 -8.29 17.86 6.25
CA THR A 394 -7.45 17.67 7.44
C THR A 394 -8.24 16.96 8.53
N SER A 395 -7.63 15.95 9.12
CA SER A 395 -8.23 15.16 10.19
C SER A 395 -7.22 14.82 11.27
N VAL A 396 -7.72 14.63 12.48
CA VAL A 396 -6.94 14.29 13.67
C VAL A 396 -7.45 13.05 14.34
N LEU A 397 -6.55 12.42 15.10
CA LEU A 397 -6.87 11.32 15.99
C LEU A 397 -5.99 11.42 17.24
N HIS A 398 -6.58 11.11 18.40
CA HIS A 398 -5.85 10.94 19.66
C HIS A 398 -5.81 9.45 20.00
N PRO A 399 -4.78 8.71 19.61
CA PRO A 399 -4.78 7.24 19.69
C PRO A 399 -5.00 6.72 21.11
N SER A 400 -4.40 7.37 22.13
CA SER A 400 -4.48 6.95 23.53
C SER A 400 -5.93 6.95 24.07
N SER A 401 -6.73 7.97 23.74
CA SER A 401 -8.14 8.04 24.19
C SER A 401 -9.14 7.32 23.29
N THR A 402 -8.72 6.87 22.10
CA THR A 402 -9.63 6.31 21.09
C THR A 402 -9.23 4.89 20.67
N THR A 403 -8.39 4.74 19.66
CA THR A 403 -8.09 3.45 19.02
C THR A 403 -7.32 2.48 19.91
N HIS A 404 -6.62 2.96 20.92
CA HIS A 404 -5.79 2.15 21.83
C HIS A 404 -6.24 2.23 23.31
N ARG A 405 -7.41 2.80 23.56
CA ARG A 405 -7.96 2.94 24.94
C ARG A 405 -8.17 1.63 25.68
N GLN A 406 -8.15 0.51 24.96
CA GLN A 406 -8.29 -0.83 25.57
C GLN A 406 -6.97 -1.34 26.19
N LEU A 407 -5.84 -0.75 25.81
CA LEU A 407 -4.53 -1.07 26.37
C LEU A 407 -4.32 -0.33 27.69
N SER A 408 -3.55 -0.91 28.61
CA SER A 408 -3.05 -0.20 29.77
C SER A 408 -2.11 0.94 29.33
N GLU A 409 -1.92 1.97 30.16
CA GLU A 409 -0.99 3.07 29.88
C GLU A 409 0.43 2.56 29.60
N ALA A 410 0.88 1.55 30.36
CA ALA A 410 2.19 0.92 30.14
C ALA A 410 2.28 0.23 28.77
N ASP A 411 1.23 -0.48 28.36
CA ASP A 411 1.20 -1.14 27.05
C ASP A 411 1.09 -0.14 25.92
N GLN A 412 0.37 0.98 26.10
CA GLN A 412 0.31 2.08 25.14
C GLN A 412 1.69 2.68 24.93
N ILE A 413 2.41 3.00 26.00
CA ILE A 413 3.78 3.55 25.94
C ILE A 413 4.73 2.55 25.25
N ALA A 414 4.65 1.27 25.60
CA ALA A 414 5.44 0.22 24.95
C ALA A 414 5.17 0.10 23.45
N ALA A 415 3.93 0.41 23.03
CA ALA A 415 3.54 0.49 21.61
C ALA A 415 3.87 1.84 20.95
N GLY A 416 4.60 2.74 21.64
CA GLY A 416 4.94 4.07 21.12
C GLY A 416 3.80 5.09 21.16
N ILE A 417 2.70 4.77 21.85
CA ILE A 417 1.51 5.63 21.93
C ILE A 417 1.54 6.37 23.24
N ARG A 418 2.07 7.58 23.19
CA ARG A 418 2.16 8.46 24.34
C ARG A 418 0.83 9.14 24.63
N PRO A 419 0.50 9.46 25.91
CA PRO A 419 -0.77 10.09 26.27
C PRO A 419 -1.03 11.44 25.59
N GLU A 420 0.02 12.19 25.24
CA GLU A 420 -0.05 13.48 24.59
C GLU A 420 -0.08 13.43 23.06
N LEU A 421 0.04 12.23 22.46
CA LEU A 421 0.21 12.05 21.02
C LEU A 421 -1.06 12.38 20.25
N ILE A 422 -0.98 13.34 19.36
CA ILE A 422 -1.98 13.64 18.32
C ILE A 422 -1.42 13.21 16.97
N ARG A 423 -2.14 12.36 16.25
CA ARG A 423 -1.85 12.03 14.86
C ARG A 423 -2.71 12.90 13.95
N VAL A 424 -2.09 13.52 12.96
CA VAL A 424 -2.75 14.38 11.99
C VAL A 424 -2.60 13.80 10.59
N SER A 425 -3.68 13.73 9.84
CA SER A 425 -3.68 13.54 8.39
C SER A 425 -4.01 14.87 7.74
N ILE A 426 -3.00 15.49 7.17
CA ILE A 426 -3.11 16.82 6.57
C ILE A 426 -3.84 16.74 5.24
N GLY A 427 -4.80 17.64 5.05
CA GLY A 427 -5.55 17.79 3.82
C GLY A 427 -4.90 18.79 2.84
N ILE A 428 -5.69 19.20 1.86
CA ILE A 428 -5.26 20.10 0.80
C ILE A 428 -5.84 21.52 0.92
N GLU A 429 -6.45 21.83 2.06
CA GLU A 429 -6.96 23.15 2.39
C GLU A 429 -5.86 24.22 2.36
N ASP A 430 -6.23 25.48 2.45
CA ASP A 430 -5.24 26.54 2.64
C ASP A 430 -4.50 26.32 3.96
N ILE A 431 -3.18 26.35 3.91
CA ILE A 431 -2.34 26.08 5.10
C ILE A 431 -2.53 27.11 6.20
N ALA A 432 -2.86 28.36 5.86
CA ALA A 432 -3.14 29.39 6.84
C ALA A 432 -4.39 29.07 7.68
N ASP A 433 -5.41 28.49 7.09
CA ASP A 433 -6.63 28.08 7.78
C ASP A 433 -6.38 26.88 8.69
N ILE A 434 -5.57 25.89 8.23
CA ILE A 434 -5.15 24.76 9.06
C ILE A 434 -4.37 25.24 10.28
N ILE A 435 -3.39 26.12 10.09
CA ILE A 435 -2.59 26.68 11.18
C ILE A 435 -3.46 27.46 12.17
N ALA A 436 -4.37 28.29 11.68
CA ALA A 436 -5.25 29.09 12.53
C ALA A 436 -6.19 28.20 13.38
N ASP A 437 -6.70 27.11 12.81
CA ASP A 437 -7.54 26.14 13.54
C ASP A 437 -6.74 25.42 14.65
N PHE A 438 -5.51 25.04 14.35
CA PHE A 438 -4.62 24.40 15.35
C PHE A 438 -4.21 25.36 16.46
N ASP A 439 -3.82 26.59 16.13
CA ASP A 439 -3.38 27.58 17.11
C ASP A 439 -4.47 27.93 18.11
N GLN A 440 -5.70 28.20 17.64
CA GLN A 440 -6.83 28.51 18.53
C GLN A 440 -7.21 27.33 19.43
N ALA A 441 -7.12 26.09 18.91
CA ALA A 441 -7.43 24.89 19.67
C ALA A 441 -6.34 24.56 20.72
N LEU A 442 -5.05 24.73 20.36
CA LEU A 442 -3.91 24.57 21.28
C LEU A 442 -3.97 25.61 22.43
N GLU A 443 -4.29 26.86 22.08
CA GLU A 443 -4.41 27.93 23.07
C GLU A 443 -5.52 27.62 24.09
N LYS A 444 -6.70 27.19 23.61
CA LYS A 444 -7.84 26.80 24.48
C LYS A 444 -7.55 25.55 25.30
N ALA A 445 -6.75 24.62 24.81
CA ALA A 445 -6.45 23.36 25.46
C ALA A 445 -5.41 23.49 26.58
N CYS A 446 -4.45 24.42 26.43
CA CYS A 446 -3.29 24.54 27.33
C CYS A 446 -3.38 25.75 28.29
N LYS A 447 -4.37 26.60 28.15
CA LYS A 447 -4.73 27.65 29.09
C LYS A 447 -5.85 27.19 30.04
#